data_371990617894d8d3802e98a2ae0ea315
#
_entry.id   371990617894d8d3802e98a2ae0ea315
#
_cell.length_a   1.000
_cell.length_b   1.000
_cell.length_c   1.000
_cell.angle_alpha   90.00
_cell.angle_beta   90.00
_cell.angle_gamma   90.00
#
_symmetry.space_group_name_H-M   'P 1'
#
loop_
_entity.id
_entity.type
_entity.pdbx_description
1 polymer ?
#
loop_
_entity_poly.entity_id
_entity_poly.type
_entity_poly.pdbx_seq_one_letter_code
_entity_poly.pdbx_strand_id
1 'polypeptide(L)'
;GPVLIGGLAVALVSFADTSVLSRSYAARTRTYVDPNQEMVGLGAANLAAGFFQGFPISSSSSRTPVAEAAGARTQLTGVVGALSVALLLLVAPDLLQDLPSSALAAVVIASAIGLIEVTDLGRIFRIQRWEFWLSIVCTVAVAVLGAIPGIGLAIVIAVIEFLWDGWRPHSAVLGRAEGLTGYHDIERYPNARLVPGLVLFRWDAPLFFANAELFHDRVLDAVATSPTPVRWLVVAAEPVTSVDVTAADVLAELDETLHAAGIEFCFAEMKDPVKDKLKRFGLFARFGEETFFPTLGAAVSSYLRTHPVDWADSEDRTP
;
A
#
# COMPACT_ATOMS: atom_id res chain seq x y z
N GLY A 1 3.87 22.00 -23.30
CA GLY A 1 4.53 22.90 -22.44
C GLY A 1 3.83 23.19 -21.12
N PRO A 2 3.97 24.39 -20.57
CA PRO A 2 3.57 24.72 -19.19
C PRO A 2 2.08 24.46 -18.90
N VAL A 3 1.20 24.62 -19.89
CA VAL A 3 -0.24 24.37 -19.74
C VAL A 3 -0.54 22.89 -19.44
N LEU A 4 0.17 21.97 -20.09
CA LEU A 4 -0.01 20.53 -19.82
C LEU A 4 0.45 20.15 -18.41
N ILE A 5 1.59 20.71 -17.98
CA ILE A 5 2.13 20.47 -16.63
C ILE A 5 1.18 21.04 -15.58
N GLY A 6 0.69 22.27 -15.78
CA GLY A 6 -0.28 22.89 -14.90
C GLY A 6 -1.60 22.12 -14.87
N GLY A 7 -2.11 21.68 -16.02
CA GLY A 7 -3.32 20.87 -16.12
C GLY A 7 -3.18 19.52 -15.41
N LEU A 8 -2.05 18.84 -15.57
CA LEU A 8 -1.77 17.58 -14.87
C LEU A 8 -1.69 17.78 -13.35
N ALA A 9 -1.02 18.84 -12.90
CA ALA A 9 -0.94 19.15 -11.47
C ALA A 9 -2.32 19.42 -10.86
N VAL A 10 -3.15 20.24 -11.53
CA VAL A 10 -4.54 20.48 -11.11
C VAL A 10 -5.35 19.19 -11.09
N ALA A 11 -5.22 18.35 -12.11
CA ALA A 11 -5.91 17.06 -12.18
C ALA A 11 -5.52 16.14 -11.01
N LEU A 12 -4.23 16.03 -10.68
CA LEU A 12 -3.74 15.20 -9.56
C LEU A 12 -4.25 15.72 -8.22
N VAL A 13 -4.20 17.02 -7.98
CA VAL A 13 -4.69 17.62 -6.73
C VAL A 13 -6.21 17.42 -6.60
N SER A 14 -6.96 17.70 -7.66
CA SER A 14 -8.40 17.51 -7.69
C SER A 14 -8.82 16.06 -7.50
N PHE A 15 -8.07 15.13 -8.08
CA PHE A 15 -8.26 13.69 -7.90
C PHE A 15 -8.05 13.28 -6.44
N ALA A 16 -6.95 13.70 -5.83
CA ALA A 16 -6.64 13.35 -4.45
C ALA A 16 -7.71 13.89 -3.48
N ASP A 17 -8.03 15.18 -3.58
CA ASP A 17 -9.00 15.85 -2.72
C ASP A 17 -10.41 15.24 -2.87
N THR A 18 -10.88 15.07 -4.10
CA THR A 18 -12.20 14.47 -4.37
C THR A 18 -12.28 13.02 -3.91
N SER A 19 -11.23 12.22 -4.13
CA SER A 19 -11.21 10.82 -3.72
C SER A 19 -11.30 10.65 -2.19
N VAL A 20 -10.59 11.48 -1.43
CA VAL A 20 -10.64 11.45 0.03
C VAL A 20 -12.01 11.90 0.54
N LEU A 21 -12.48 13.04 0.06
CA LEU A 21 -13.75 13.62 0.52
C LEU A 21 -14.94 12.73 0.18
N SER A 22 -15.01 12.22 -1.05
CA SER A 22 -16.08 11.34 -1.52
C SER A 22 -16.17 10.06 -0.66
N ARG A 23 -15.04 9.40 -0.37
CA ARG A 23 -15.00 8.21 0.48
C ARG A 23 -15.38 8.51 1.93
N SER A 24 -14.91 9.64 2.49
CA SER A 24 -15.24 10.04 3.85
C SER A 24 -16.75 10.27 4.01
N TYR A 25 -17.38 10.95 3.04
CA TYR A 25 -18.82 11.16 3.06
C TYR A 25 -19.61 9.88 2.78
N ALA A 26 -19.17 9.04 1.86
CA ALA A 26 -19.78 7.74 1.60
C ALA A 26 -19.82 6.86 2.87
N ALA A 27 -18.72 6.83 3.62
CA ALA A 27 -18.63 6.10 4.89
C ALA A 27 -19.58 6.67 5.96
N ARG A 28 -19.65 8.01 6.10
CA ARG A 28 -20.54 8.69 7.05
C ARG A 28 -22.01 8.50 6.74
N THR A 29 -22.39 8.60 5.47
CA THR A 29 -23.79 8.50 5.00
C THR A 29 -24.22 7.06 4.73
N ARG A 30 -23.29 6.09 4.79
CA ARG A 30 -23.49 4.67 4.44
C ARG A 30 -24.05 4.49 3.02
N THR A 31 -23.59 5.32 2.10
CA THR A 31 -23.96 5.25 0.68
C THR A 31 -22.79 4.68 -0.12
N TYR A 32 -23.11 3.98 -1.20
CA TYR A 32 -22.10 3.55 -2.16
C TYR A 32 -21.81 4.68 -3.14
N VAL A 33 -20.55 4.99 -3.34
CA VAL A 33 -20.07 5.95 -4.34
C VAL A 33 -19.08 5.23 -5.25
N ASP A 34 -19.34 5.28 -6.56
CA ASP A 34 -18.42 4.77 -7.57
C ASP A 34 -17.33 5.81 -7.85
N PRO A 35 -16.05 5.54 -7.50
CA PRO A 35 -14.97 6.50 -7.71
C PRO A 35 -14.77 6.89 -9.18
N ASN A 36 -15.04 5.98 -10.11
CA ASN A 36 -14.88 6.27 -11.54
C ASN A 36 -15.95 7.25 -12.03
N GLN A 37 -17.19 7.10 -11.59
CA GLN A 37 -18.26 8.04 -11.92
C GLN A 37 -18.01 9.44 -11.35
N GLU A 38 -17.49 9.52 -10.11
CA GLU A 38 -17.07 10.80 -9.51
C GLU A 38 -16.00 11.49 -10.36
N MET A 39 -14.98 10.75 -10.82
CA MET A 39 -13.92 11.31 -11.65
C MET A 39 -14.42 11.74 -13.03
N VAL A 40 -15.30 10.96 -13.64
CA VAL A 40 -15.95 11.34 -14.92
C VAL A 40 -16.80 12.59 -14.74
N GLY A 41 -17.59 12.69 -13.66
CA GLY A 41 -18.39 13.87 -13.35
C GLY A 41 -17.55 15.11 -13.12
N LEU A 42 -16.46 15.00 -12.34
CA LEU A 42 -15.51 16.09 -12.12
C LEU A 42 -14.81 16.52 -13.41
N GLY A 43 -14.40 15.57 -14.24
CA GLY A 43 -13.80 15.84 -15.54
C GLY A 43 -14.75 16.57 -16.48
N ALA A 44 -16.00 16.12 -16.58
CA ALA A 44 -17.03 16.77 -17.37
C ALA A 44 -17.32 18.22 -16.90
N ALA A 45 -17.40 18.42 -15.57
CA ALA A 45 -17.59 19.74 -14.99
C ALA A 45 -16.42 20.69 -15.30
N ASN A 46 -15.17 20.21 -15.22
CA ASN A 46 -13.98 20.99 -15.57
C ASN A 46 -13.90 21.30 -17.08
N LEU A 47 -14.28 20.36 -17.94
CA LEU A 47 -14.38 20.62 -19.37
C LEU A 47 -15.43 21.72 -19.66
N ALA A 48 -16.62 21.62 -19.07
CA ALA A 48 -17.64 22.64 -19.20
C ALA A 48 -17.16 24.00 -18.68
N ALA A 49 -16.54 24.05 -17.50
CA ALA A 49 -15.97 25.29 -16.95
C ALA A 49 -14.94 25.91 -17.91
N GLY A 50 -14.05 25.06 -18.52
CA GLY A 50 -13.06 25.51 -19.48
C GLY A 50 -13.67 26.12 -20.76
N PHE A 51 -14.74 25.54 -21.31
CA PHE A 51 -15.46 26.07 -22.46
C PHE A 51 -16.07 27.45 -22.19
N PHE A 52 -16.52 27.68 -20.96
CA PHE A 52 -17.04 28.98 -20.52
C PHE A 52 -15.98 29.90 -19.91
N GLN A 53 -14.71 29.64 -20.15
CA GLN A 53 -13.58 30.42 -19.63
C GLN A 53 -13.52 30.50 -18.09
N GLY A 54 -14.10 29.52 -17.42
CA GLY A 54 -14.02 29.37 -15.97
C GLY A 54 -12.67 28.80 -15.53
N PHE A 55 -12.39 28.89 -14.24
CA PHE A 55 -11.23 28.26 -13.64
C PHE A 55 -11.51 26.79 -13.26
N PRO A 56 -10.48 25.95 -13.08
CA PRO A 56 -10.64 24.57 -12.64
C PRO A 56 -11.34 24.47 -11.29
N ILE A 57 -12.23 23.50 -11.16
CA ILE A 57 -13.01 23.22 -9.95
C ILE A 57 -12.66 21.85 -9.37
N SER A 58 -12.81 21.71 -8.06
CA SER A 58 -12.64 20.47 -7.30
C SER A 58 -13.70 20.38 -6.20
N SER A 59 -13.68 19.30 -5.45
CA SER A 59 -14.44 19.18 -4.20
C SER A 59 -13.96 20.20 -3.15
N SER A 60 -14.70 20.35 -2.07
CA SER A 60 -14.32 21.28 -0.99
C SER A 60 -14.55 20.67 0.37
N SER A 61 -13.46 20.33 1.04
CA SER A 61 -13.46 19.81 2.41
C SER A 61 -13.96 20.83 3.44
N SER A 62 -13.89 22.13 3.15
CA SER A 62 -14.36 23.19 4.05
C SER A 62 -15.80 23.61 3.79
N ARG A 63 -16.24 23.71 2.52
CA ARG A 63 -17.58 24.18 2.16
C ARG A 63 -18.65 23.09 2.23
N THR A 64 -18.29 21.85 1.90
CA THR A 64 -19.23 20.73 1.97
C THR A 64 -19.78 20.48 3.38
N PRO A 65 -18.97 20.49 4.47
CA PRO A 65 -19.49 20.38 5.83
C PRO A 65 -20.41 21.54 6.23
N VAL A 66 -20.14 22.75 5.76
CA VAL A 66 -21.01 23.91 6.02
C VAL A 66 -22.37 23.74 5.36
N ALA A 67 -22.38 23.29 4.11
CA ALA A 67 -23.65 23.01 3.41
C ALA A 67 -24.42 21.87 4.10
N GLU A 68 -23.74 20.80 4.52
CA GLU A 68 -24.33 19.69 5.26
C GLU A 68 -24.94 20.16 6.60
N ALA A 69 -24.20 20.96 7.38
CA ALA A 69 -24.68 21.53 8.63
C ALA A 69 -25.90 22.45 8.44
N ALA A 70 -25.96 23.12 7.30
CA ALA A 70 -27.15 23.92 6.89
C ALA A 70 -28.31 23.07 6.37
N GLY A 71 -28.17 21.72 6.35
CA GLY A 71 -29.23 20.81 5.94
C GLY A 71 -29.28 20.47 4.45
N ALA A 72 -28.23 20.79 3.69
CA ALA A 72 -28.12 20.39 2.28
C ALA A 72 -28.05 18.86 2.13
N ARG A 73 -28.91 18.31 1.23
CA ARG A 73 -29.00 16.86 0.98
C ARG A 73 -28.91 16.49 -0.49
N THR A 74 -28.88 17.47 -1.38
CA THR A 74 -28.91 17.25 -2.83
C THR A 74 -27.98 18.21 -3.55
N GLN A 75 -27.65 17.90 -4.79
CA GLN A 75 -26.88 18.77 -5.70
C GLN A 75 -27.58 20.11 -6.02
N LEU A 76 -28.85 20.25 -5.68
CA LEU A 76 -29.61 21.50 -5.86
C LEU A 76 -28.94 22.69 -5.14
N THR A 77 -28.26 22.44 -4.03
CA THR A 77 -27.48 23.47 -3.30
C THR A 77 -26.46 24.14 -4.20
N GLY A 78 -25.73 23.37 -5.03
CA GLY A 78 -24.77 23.88 -5.99
C GLY A 78 -25.41 24.72 -7.09
N VAL A 79 -26.57 24.28 -7.60
CA VAL A 79 -27.33 25.02 -8.61
C VAL A 79 -27.85 26.35 -8.05
N VAL A 80 -28.42 26.35 -6.86
CA VAL A 80 -28.89 27.58 -6.19
C VAL A 80 -27.72 28.52 -5.92
N GLY A 81 -26.59 27.99 -5.46
CA GLY A 81 -25.36 28.78 -5.26
C GLY A 81 -24.88 29.45 -6.56
N ALA A 82 -24.81 28.69 -7.65
CA ALA A 82 -24.43 29.21 -8.97
C ALA A 82 -25.37 30.30 -9.46
N LEU A 83 -26.68 30.08 -9.35
CA LEU A 83 -27.71 31.08 -9.71
C LEU A 83 -27.61 32.32 -8.84
N SER A 84 -27.35 32.20 -7.55
CA SER A 84 -27.19 33.34 -6.63
C SER A 84 -25.98 34.18 -7.00
N VAL A 85 -24.85 33.54 -7.32
CA VAL A 85 -23.65 34.25 -7.79
C VAL A 85 -23.89 34.92 -9.15
N ALA A 86 -24.53 34.23 -10.10
CA ALA A 86 -24.85 34.81 -11.39
C ALA A 86 -25.79 36.03 -11.24
N LEU A 87 -26.82 35.93 -10.40
CA LEU A 87 -27.73 37.02 -10.12
C LEU A 87 -27.00 38.21 -9.49
N LEU A 88 -26.14 37.97 -8.51
CA LEU A 88 -25.33 39.00 -7.87
C LEU A 88 -24.48 39.76 -8.88
N LEU A 89 -23.80 39.03 -9.77
CA LEU A 89 -22.94 39.61 -10.79
C LEU A 89 -23.71 40.42 -11.86
N LEU A 90 -24.97 40.01 -12.16
CA LEU A 90 -25.80 40.68 -13.15
C LEU A 90 -26.54 41.92 -12.59
N VAL A 91 -26.98 41.85 -11.34
CA VAL A 91 -27.87 42.86 -10.76
C VAL A 91 -27.13 43.85 -9.87
N ALA A 92 -26.06 43.40 -9.20
CA ALA A 92 -25.34 44.21 -8.22
C ALA A 92 -23.81 44.00 -8.30
N PRO A 93 -23.17 44.14 -9.47
CA PRO A 93 -21.72 43.96 -9.60
C PRO A 93 -20.95 44.93 -8.72
N ASP A 94 -21.45 46.14 -8.49
CA ASP A 94 -20.81 47.17 -7.71
C ASP A 94 -20.77 46.86 -6.19
N LEU A 95 -21.65 45.95 -5.73
CA LEU A 95 -21.69 45.57 -4.30
C LEU A 95 -20.37 44.94 -3.79
N LEU A 96 -19.60 44.34 -4.71
CA LEU A 96 -18.33 43.69 -4.38
C LEU A 96 -17.10 44.58 -4.66
N GLN A 97 -17.26 45.74 -5.30
CA GLN A 97 -16.15 46.63 -5.71
C GLN A 97 -15.42 47.21 -4.49
N ASP A 98 -16.14 47.53 -3.43
CA ASP A 98 -15.61 48.13 -2.22
C ASP A 98 -15.15 47.11 -1.17
N LEU A 99 -15.13 45.81 -1.51
CA LEU A 99 -14.62 44.79 -0.59
C LEU A 99 -13.12 44.94 -0.45
N PRO A 100 -12.58 45.32 0.74
CA PRO A 100 -11.15 45.46 0.95
C PRO A 100 -10.46 44.09 0.88
N SER A 101 -9.31 44.03 0.23
CA SER A 101 -8.50 42.82 0.14
C SER A 101 -8.19 42.20 1.49
N SER A 102 -8.10 43.02 2.54
CA SER A 102 -7.92 42.56 3.94
C SER A 102 -9.09 41.75 4.43
N ALA A 103 -10.33 42.06 4.06
CA ALA A 103 -11.50 41.28 4.44
C ALA A 103 -11.49 39.91 3.75
N LEU A 104 -11.14 39.87 2.47
CA LEU A 104 -10.97 38.61 1.73
C LEU A 104 -9.85 37.75 2.32
N ALA A 105 -8.70 38.36 2.66
CA ALA A 105 -7.59 37.69 3.30
C ALA A 105 -8.00 37.12 4.67
N ALA A 106 -8.77 37.88 5.46
CA ALA A 106 -9.24 37.44 6.78
C ALA A 106 -10.16 36.20 6.66
N VAL A 107 -11.06 36.17 5.67
CA VAL A 107 -11.94 35.00 5.40
C VAL A 107 -11.11 33.78 5.00
N VAL A 108 -10.09 33.96 4.14
CA VAL A 108 -9.19 32.88 3.72
C VAL A 108 -8.40 32.32 4.91
N ILE A 109 -7.82 33.21 5.74
CA ILE A 109 -7.06 32.82 6.92
C ILE A 109 -7.95 32.09 7.93
N ALA A 110 -9.14 32.62 8.21
CA ALA A 110 -10.09 31.98 9.13
C ALA A 110 -10.50 30.57 8.63
N SER A 111 -10.74 30.43 7.32
CA SER A 111 -11.06 29.13 6.73
C SER A 111 -9.85 28.17 6.80
N ALA A 112 -8.65 28.66 6.55
CA ALA A 112 -7.42 27.86 6.62
C ALA A 112 -7.12 27.36 8.03
N ILE A 113 -7.32 28.19 9.05
CA ILE A 113 -7.15 27.80 10.46
C ILE A 113 -8.11 26.65 10.82
N GLY A 114 -9.35 26.70 10.31
CA GLY A 114 -10.33 25.63 10.52
C GLY A 114 -9.97 24.28 9.88
N LEU A 115 -9.02 24.26 8.93
CA LEU A 115 -8.54 23.04 8.27
C LEU A 115 -7.32 22.41 8.97
N ILE A 116 -6.74 23.09 9.97
CA ILE A 116 -5.56 22.56 10.67
C ILE A 116 -6.01 21.55 11.73
N GLU A 117 -5.81 20.27 11.45
CA GLU A 117 -6.13 19.16 12.34
C GLU A 117 -4.92 18.72 13.19
N VAL A 118 -4.54 19.52 14.20
CA VAL A 118 -3.39 19.25 15.06
C VAL A 118 -3.51 17.90 15.79
N THR A 119 -4.75 17.51 16.12
CA THR A 119 -5.03 16.26 16.82
C THR A 119 -4.63 15.04 15.98
N ASP A 120 -4.91 15.07 14.69
CA ASP A 120 -4.59 13.99 13.76
C ASP A 120 -3.08 13.91 13.49
N LEU A 121 -2.40 15.04 13.40
CA LEU A 121 -0.93 15.09 13.36
C LEU A 121 -0.30 14.41 14.58
N GLY A 122 -0.82 14.67 15.78
CA GLY A 122 -0.37 14.01 17.00
C GLY A 122 -0.65 12.51 17.04
N ARG A 123 -1.75 12.08 16.41
CA ARG A 123 -2.09 10.66 16.24
C ARG A 123 -1.11 9.97 15.28
N ILE A 124 -0.85 10.57 14.13
CA ILE A 124 0.10 10.05 13.12
C ILE A 124 1.50 9.91 13.74
N PHE A 125 1.98 10.93 14.47
CA PHE A 125 3.28 10.86 15.14
C PHE A 125 3.42 9.69 16.11
N ARG A 126 2.33 9.31 16.81
CA ARG A 126 2.35 8.17 17.75
C ARG A 126 2.30 6.82 17.05
N ILE A 127 1.61 6.73 15.90
CA ILE A 127 1.43 5.48 15.16
C ILE A 127 2.63 5.25 14.23
N GLN A 128 2.99 6.27 13.44
CA GLN A 128 3.99 6.12 12.37
C GLN A 128 4.78 7.41 12.21
N ARG A 129 5.94 7.48 12.85
CA ARG A 129 6.78 8.68 12.87
C ARG A 129 7.22 9.14 11.48
N TRP A 130 7.40 8.21 10.56
CA TRP A 130 7.82 8.51 9.19
C TRP A 130 6.73 9.31 8.43
N GLU A 131 5.48 8.86 8.47
CA GLU A 131 4.37 9.58 7.84
C GLU A 131 4.20 10.99 8.41
N PHE A 132 4.43 11.16 9.71
CA PHE A 132 4.45 12.49 10.33
C PHE A 132 5.51 13.39 9.70
N TRP A 133 6.76 12.90 9.58
CA TRP A 133 7.83 13.70 8.98
C TRP A 133 7.57 13.97 7.48
N LEU A 134 7.02 13.02 6.75
CA LEU A 134 6.61 13.21 5.37
C LEU A 134 5.55 14.32 5.25
N SER A 135 4.55 14.34 6.14
CA SER A 135 3.53 15.40 6.20
C SER A 135 4.15 16.77 6.47
N ILE A 136 5.11 16.88 7.40
CA ILE A 136 5.81 18.12 7.70
C ILE A 136 6.64 18.59 6.49
N VAL A 137 7.40 17.68 5.88
CA VAL A 137 8.21 17.99 4.68
C VAL A 137 7.32 18.47 3.54
N CYS A 138 6.18 17.81 3.31
CA CYS A 138 5.20 18.22 2.31
C CYS A 138 4.66 19.64 2.60
N THR A 139 4.26 19.92 3.84
CA THR A 139 3.74 21.23 4.25
C THR A 139 4.77 22.33 4.04
N VAL A 140 6.01 22.09 4.46
CA VAL A 140 7.11 23.06 4.29
C VAL A 140 7.43 23.26 2.80
N ALA A 141 7.48 22.16 2.03
CA ALA A 141 7.75 22.25 0.60
C ALA A 141 6.67 23.06 -0.15
N VAL A 142 5.38 22.84 0.19
CA VAL A 142 4.28 23.62 -0.38
C VAL A 142 4.39 25.11 0.01
N ALA A 143 4.73 25.41 1.26
CA ALA A 143 4.85 26.78 1.74
C ALA A 143 6.02 27.53 1.10
N VAL A 144 7.16 26.85 0.85
CA VAL A 144 8.40 27.46 0.37
C VAL A 144 8.50 27.45 -1.16
N LEU A 145 8.16 26.32 -1.78
CA LEU A 145 8.32 26.10 -3.23
C LEU A 145 7.03 26.41 -4.00
N GLY A 146 5.90 26.53 -3.31
CA GLY A 146 4.57 26.63 -3.89
C GLY A 146 3.87 25.28 -4.01
N ALA A 147 2.56 25.31 -4.27
CA ALA A 147 1.69 24.12 -4.23
C ALA A 147 2.11 23.03 -5.22
N ILE A 148 2.38 23.40 -6.49
CA ILE A 148 2.69 22.43 -7.55
C ILE A 148 3.99 21.67 -7.28
N PRO A 149 5.15 22.34 -7.09
CA PRO A 149 6.40 21.64 -6.83
C PRO A 149 6.41 20.95 -5.45
N GLY A 150 5.73 21.51 -4.44
CA GLY A 150 5.62 20.90 -3.12
C GLY A 150 4.86 19.57 -3.13
N ILE A 151 3.73 19.52 -3.82
CA ILE A 151 2.95 18.28 -4.01
C ILE A 151 3.74 17.27 -4.88
N GLY A 152 4.40 17.75 -5.94
CA GLY A 152 5.26 16.91 -6.77
C GLY A 152 6.37 16.23 -5.96
N LEU A 153 7.03 16.98 -5.07
CA LEU A 153 8.04 16.42 -4.16
C LEU A 153 7.43 15.38 -3.20
N ALA A 154 6.26 15.66 -2.64
CA ALA A 154 5.57 14.73 -1.75
C ALA A 154 5.22 13.41 -2.45
N ILE A 155 4.73 13.48 -3.69
CA ILE A 155 4.44 12.28 -4.50
C ILE A 155 5.72 11.48 -4.75
N VAL A 156 6.82 12.13 -5.12
CA VAL A 156 8.10 11.45 -5.35
C VAL A 156 8.57 10.74 -4.08
N ILE A 157 8.51 11.39 -2.93
CA ILE A 157 8.91 10.77 -1.65
C ILE A 157 8.00 9.58 -1.31
N ALA A 158 6.68 9.72 -1.47
CA ALA A 158 5.72 8.64 -1.21
C ALA A 158 5.94 7.43 -2.14
N VAL A 159 6.29 7.66 -3.42
CA VAL A 159 6.66 6.59 -4.35
C VAL A 159 7.96 5.91 -3.94
N ILE A 160 8.96 6.67 -3.50
CA ILE A 160 10.23 6.09 -3.01
C ILE A 160 9.98 5.25 -1.77
N GLU A 161 9.15 5.69 -0.83
CA GLU A 161 8.76 4.93 0.36
C GLU A 161 8.07 3.61 0.00
N PHE A 162 7.07 3.68 -0.89
CA PHE A 162 6.38 2.50 -1.37
C PHE A 162 7.32 1.47 -2.03
N LEU A 163 8.28 1.95 -2.84
CA LEU A 163 9.30 1.10 -3.45
C LEU A 163 10.25 0.52 -2.41
N TRP A 164 10.60 1.28 -1.38
CA TRP A 164 11.49 0.84 -0.31
C TRP A 164 10.89 -0.30 0.50
N ASP A 165 9.61 -0.23 0.84
CA ASP A 165 8.89 -1.29 1.54
C ASP A 165 8.81 -2.57 0.70
N GLY A 166 8.57 -2.43 -0.61
CA GLY A 166 8.61 -3.56 -1.53
C GLY A 166 10.01 -4.16 -1.72
N TRP A 167 11.06 -3.32 -1.66
CA TRP A 167 12.45 -3.76 -1.81
C TRP A 167 12.97 -4.51 -0.58
N ARG A 168 12.55 -4.11 0.64
CA ARG A 168 13.00 -4.71 1.90
C ARG A 168 11.81 -5.23 2.73
N PRO A 169 11.09 -6.23 2.21
CA PRO A 169 9.97 -6.79 2.94
C PRO A 169 10.44 -7.56 4.17
N HIS A 170 9.51 -7.81 5.06
CA HIS A 170 9.72 -8.69 6.19
C HIS A 170 9.96 -10.12 5.71
N SER A 171 10.89 -10.81 6.36
CA SER A 171 11.14 -12.25 6.18
C SER A 171 11.35 -12.89 7.54
N ALA A 172 10.97 -14.14 7.69
CA ALA A 172 11.08 -14.83 8.97
C ALA A 172 11.37 -16.32 8.80
N VAL A 173 12.18 -16.85 9.70
CA VAL A 173 12.24 -18.30 9.93
C VAL A 173 11.07 -18.67 10.85
N LEU A 174 10.35 -19.73 10.50
CA LEU A 174 9.16 -20.16 11.22
C LEU A 174 9.46 -21.41 12.06
N GLY A 175 8.90 -21.41 13.28
CA GLY A 175 8.92 -22.54 14.20
C GLY A 175 7.55 -22.84 14.80
N ARG A 176 7.41 -23.97 15.44
CA ARG A 176 6.19 -24.38 16.12
C ARG A 176 6.12 -23.74 17.51
N ALA A 177 5.24 -22.78 17.69
CA ALA A 177 5.01 -22.15 18.99
C ALA A 177 4.04 -23.01 19.83
N GLU A 178 4.33 -23.16 21.12
CA GLU A 178 3.50 -23.93 22.04
C GLU A 178 2.14 -23.26 22.26
N GLY A 179 1.07 -24.04 22.20
CA GLY A 179 -0.31 -23.55 22.38
C GLY A 179 -0.90 -22.78 21.19
N LEU A 180 -0.17 -22.67 20.07
CA LEU A 180 -0.66 -22.04 18.85
C LEU A 180 -0.70 -23.03 17.69
N THR A 181 -1.73 -22.93 16.86
CA THR A 181 -1.82 -23.71 15.62
C THR A 181 -0.93 -23.10 14.54
N GLY A 182 -0.25 -23.94 13.73
CA GLY A 182 0.62 -23.50 12.64
C GLY A 182 2.05 -23.18 13.06
N TYR A 183 2.79 -22.54 12.15
CA TYR A 183 4.19 -22.15 12.32
C TYR A 183 4.32 -20.65 12.40
N HIS A 184 5.07 -20.16 13.37
CA HIS A 184 5.17 -18.75 13.73
C HIS A 184 6.61 -18.28 13.69
N ASP A 185 6.80 -16.98 13.47
CA ASP A 185 8.07 -16.29 13.45
C ASP A 185 8.82 -16.47 14.78
N ILE A 186 10.02 -17.05 14.71
CA ILE A 186 10.85 -17.33 15.89
C ILE A 186 11.37 -16.08 16.59
N GLU A 187 11.45 -14.94 15.89
CA GLU A 187 11.84 -13.68 16.53
C GLU A 187 10.71 -13.15 17.43
N ARG A 188 9.44 -13.37 17.03
CA ARG A 188 8.27 -13.01 17.83
C ARG A 188 7.94 -14.03 18.91
N TYR A 189 8.27 -15.29 18.66
CA TYR A 189 8.02 -16.43 19.56
C TYR A 189 9.35 -17.17 19.84
N PRO A 190 10.22 -16.62 20.74
CA PRO A 190 11.55 -17.19 20.99
C PRO A 190 11.53 -18.64 21.51
N ASN A 191 10.41 -19.08 22.07
CA ASN A 191 10.21 -20.45 22.53
C ASN A 191 9.69 -21.39 21.42
N ALA A 192 9.51 -20.89 20.19
CA ALA A 192 9.09 -21.74 19.08
C ALA A 192 10.19 -22.75 18.74
N ARG A 193 9.78 -24.01 18.59
CA ARG A 193 10.68 -25.12 18.27
C ARG A 193 10.89 -25.22 16.77
N LEU A 194 12.14 -25.38 16.37
CA LEU A 194 12.50 -25.65 14.99
C LEU A 194 12.53 -27.18 14.76
N VAL A 195 12.08 -27.60 13.58
CA VAL A 195 12.20 -29.01 13.16
C VAL A 195 13.65 -29.29 12.77
N PRO A 196 14.34 -30.27 13.37
CA PRO A 196 15.73 -30.54 13.04
C PRO A 196 15.93 -30.90 11.56
N GLY A 197 16.84 -30.19 10.90
CA GLY A 197 17.15 -30.39 9.48
C GLY A 197 16.16 -29.76 8.49
N LEU A 198 15.15 -29.04 8.96
CA LEU A 198 14.14 -28.37 8.14
C LEU A 198 14.13 -26.87 8.45
N VAL A 199 14.30 -26.04 7.45
CA VAL A 199 14.11 -24.59 7.54
C VAL A 199 12.79 -24.23 6.87
N LEU A 200 11.87 -23.63 7.64
CA LEU A 200 10.65 -23.00 7.12
C LEU A 200 10.91 -21.51 7.01
N PHE A 201 10.91 -20.99 5.81
CA PHE A 201 11.23 -19.58 5.53
C PHE A 201 10.01 -18.87 4.93
N ARG A 202 9.61 -17.73 5.48
CA ARG A 202 8.52 -16.90 4.97
C ARG A 202 9.07 -15.60 4.40
N TRP A 203 8.52 -15.22 3.25
CA TRP A 203 8.80 -13.98 2.55
C TRP A 203 7.51 -13.22 2.31
N ASP A 204 7.37 -12.03 2.88
CA ASP A 204 6.10 -11.31 2.96
C ASP A 204 5.91 -10.29 1.80
N ALA A 205 6.33 -10.63 0.58
CA ALA A 205 6.16 -9.78 -0.62
C ALA A 205 6.17 -10.57 -1.93
N PRO A 206 5.73 -9.97 -3.05
CA PRO A 206 6.07 -10.45 -4.38
C PRO A 206 7.58 -10.52 -4.59
N LEU A 207 8.05 -11.46 -5.42
CA LEU A 207 9.45 -11.53 -5.83
C LEU A 207 9.62 -10.81 -7.16
N PHE A 208 10.55 -9.84 -7.21
CA PHE A 208 10.83 -9.06 -8.40
C PHE A 208 12.29 -8.55 -8.40
N PHE A 209 12.71 -7.98 -9.51
CA PHE A 209 14.10 -7.59 -9.75
C PHE A 209 14.78 -6.82 -8.60
N ALA A 210 14.02 -6.01 -7.84
CA ALA A 210 14.62 -5.20 -6.79
C ALA A 210 14.85 -5.95 -5.47
N ASN A 211 14.12 -7.04 -5.21
CA ASN A 211 14.22 -7.79 -3.94
C ASN A 211 14.69 -9.25 -4.09
N ALA A 212 14.89 -9.72 -5.30
CA ALA A 212 15.27 -11.11 -5.55
C ALA A 212 16.62 -11.49 -4.92
N GLU A 213 17.63 -10.62 -5.04
CA GLU A 213 18.94 -10.81 -4.41
C GLU A 213 18.84 -10.82 -2.88
N LEU A 214 18.04 -9.91 -2.32
CA LEU A 214 17.80 -9.89 -0.87
C LEU A 214 17.11 -11.18 -0.39
N PHE A 215 16.16 -11.69 -1.18
CA PHE A 215 15.53 -12.99 -0.90
C PHE A 215 16.57 -14.12 -0.87
N HIS A 216 17.42 -14.18 -1.91
CA HIS A 216 18.50 -15.16 -2.01
C HIS A 216 19.41 -15.13 -0.77
N ASP A 217 19.92 -13.95 -0.42
CA ASP A 217 20.80 -13.76 0.74
C ASP A 217 20.11 -14.17 2.05
N ARG A 218 18.87 -13.76 2.25
CA ARG A 218 18.10 -14.11 3.45
C ARG A 218 17.82 -15.61 3.59
N VAL A 219 17.61 -16.29 2.47
CA VAL A 219 17.44 -17.74 2.45
C VAL A 219 18.75 -18.43 2.84
N LEU A 220 19.87 -18.02 2.27
CA LEU A 220 21.18 -18.59 2.62
C LEU A 220 21.57 -18.28 4.08
N ASP A 221 21.28 -17.09 4.58
CA ASP A 221 21.45 -16.74 5.99
C ASP A 221 20.63 -17.65 6.90
N ALA A 222 19.37 -17.92 6.54
CA ALA A 222 18.48 -18.80 7.31
C ALA A 222 19.00 -20.25 7.34
N VAL A 223 19.58 -20.73 6.26
CA VAL A 223 20.25 -22.03 6.18
C VAL A 223 21.52 -22.03 7.04
N ALA A 224 22.37 -21.01 6.92
CA ALA A 224 23.64 -20.91 7.62
C ALA A 224 23.48 -20.76 9.15
N THR A 225 22.42 -20.09 9.59
CA THR A 225 22.12 -19.86 11.02
C THR A 225 21.29 -20.97 11.65
N SER A 226 20.88 -21.97 10.89
CA SER A 226 20.11 -23.11 11.40
C SER A 226 20.93 -23.89 12.46
N PRO A 227 20.32 -24.25 13.61
CA PRO A 227 21.01 -24.98 14.68
C PRO A 227 21.36 -26.43 14.31
N THR A 228 20.82 -26.95 13.24
CA THR A 228 21.08 -28.31 12.74
C THR A 228 21.40 -28.28 11.24
N PRO A 229 22.20 -29.24 10.72
CA PRO A 229 22.44 -29.35 9.28
C PRO A 229 21.12 -29.44 8.52
N VAL A 230 20.93 -28.51 7.58
CA VAL A 230 19.68 -28.39 6.82
C VAL A 230 19.65 -29.44 5.70
N ARG A 231 18.50 -30.09 5.54
CA ARG A 231 18.23 -31.05 4.46
C ARG A 231 17.13 -30.52 3.52
N TRP A 232 16.14 -29.84 4.08
CA TRP A 232 15.09 -29.20 3.32
C TRP A 232 14.93 -27.73 3.71
N LEU A 233 14.75 -26.89 2.69
CA LEU A 233 14.30 -25.53 2.83
C LEU A 233 12.91 -25.42 2.22
N VAL A 234 11.92 -25.00 2.99
CA VAL A 234 10.54 -24.80 2.52
C VAL A 234 10.19 -23.32 2.61
N VAL A 235 9.90 -22.71 1.46
CA VAL A 235 9.39 -21.35 1.39
C VAL A 235 7.88 -21.34 1.59
N ALA A 236 7.41 -20.65 2.63
CA ALA A 236 5.98 -20.31 2.80
C ALA A 236 5.62 -19.25 1.76
N ALA A 237 5.09 -19.68 0.63
CA ALA A 237 4.92 -18.86 -0.56
C ALA A 237 3.52 -18.21 -0.68
N GLU A 238 2.69 -18.31 0.38
CA GLU A 238 1.36 -17.69 0.39
C GLU A 238 1.41 -16.17 0.12
N PRO A 239 2.36 -15.39 0.71
CA PRO A 239 2.47 -13.96 0.45
C PRO A 239 3.13 -13.63 -0.90
N VAL A 240 3.79 -14.59 -1.53
CA VAL A 240 4.41 -14.40 -2.86
C VAL A 240 3.32 -14.40 -3.94
N THR A 241 2.87 -13.22 -4.33
CA THR A 241 1.77 -13.04 -5.28
C THR A 241 2.20 -12.93 -6.73
N SER A 242 3.49 -12.72 -6.98
CA SER A 242 4.07 -12.61 -8.33
C SER A 242 5.56 -12.95 -8.31
N VAL A 243 6.07 -13.40 -9.47
CA VAL A 243 7.50 -13.57 -9.76
C VAL A 243 7.75 -12.95 -11.12
N ASP A 244 8.78 -12.12 -11.28
CA ASP A 244 9.23 -11.60 -12.57
C ASP A 244 10.40 -12.42 -13.15
N VAL A 245 10.90 -12.02 -14.32
CA VAL A 245 11.97 -12.77 -15.03
C VAL A 245 13.26 -12.80 -14.21
N THR A 246 13.68 -11.65 -13.69
CA THR A 246 14.91 -11.56 -12.89
C THR A 246 14.84 -12.38 -11.61
N ALA A 247 13.69 -12.33 -10.91
CA ALA A 247 13.48 -13.15 -9.73
C ALA A 247 13.43 -14.66 -10.07
N ALA A 248 12.92 -15.02 -11.24
CA ALA A 248 12.95 -16.41 -11.72
C ALA A 248 14.39 -16.91 -11.92
N ASP A 249 15.26 -16.08 -12.49
CA ASP A 249 16.68 -16.42 -12.67
C ASP A 249 17.38 -16.61 -11.32
N VAL A 250 17.13 -15.72 -10.35
CA VAL A 250 17.68 -15.84 -8.99
C VAL A 250 17.13 -17.08 -8.27
N LEU A 251 15.87 -17.44 -8.45
CA LEU A 251 15.31 -18.69 -7.92
C LEU A 251 16.00 -19.92 -8.52
N ALA A 252 16.34 -19.88 -9.80
CA ALA A 252 17.09 -20.96 -10.46
C ALA A 252 18.52 -21.10 -9.90
N GLU A 253 19.20 -19.98 -9.66
CA GLU A 253 20.55 -19.96 -9.05
C GLU A 253 20.52 -20.45 -7.61
N LEU A 254 19.53 -20.02 -6.83
CA LEU A 254 19.34 -20.47 -5.46
C LEU A 254 19.09 -21.98 -5.39
N ASP A 255 18.29 -22.53 -6.29
CA ASP A 255 18.04 -23.96 -6.39
C ASP A 255 19.33 -24.73 -6.66
N GLU A 256 20.18 -24.26 -7.60
CA GLU A 256 21.51 -24.87 -7.86
C GLU A 256 22.40 -24.86 -6.62
N THR A 257 22.42 -23.72 -5.93
CA THR A 257 23.25 -23.54 -4.73
C THR A 257 22.80 -24.47 -3.60
N LEU A 258 21.50 -24.55 -3.35
CA LEU A 258 20.93 -25.44 -2.32
C LEU A 258 21.12 -26.91 -2.67
N HIS A 259 20.87 -27.27 -3.94
CA HIS A 259 21.06 -28.64 -4.42
C HIS A 259 22.53 -29.10 -4.33
N ALA A 260 23.48 -28.23 -4.66
CA ALA A 260 24.91 -28.50 -4.52
C ALA A 260 25.32 -28.73 -3.04
N ALA A 261 24.60 -28.11 -2.10
CA ALA A 261 24.74 -28.35 -0.66
C ALA A 261 23.96 -29.57 -0.14
N GLY A 262 23.26 -30.30 -1.00
CA GLY A 262 22.40 -31.44 -0.62
C GLY A 262 21.10 -31.02 0.07
N ILE A 263 20.63 -29.81 -0.17
CA ILE A 263 19.42 -29.24 0.42
C ILE A 263 18.32 -29.23 -0.65
N GLU A 264 17.17 -29.82 -0.33
CA GLU A 264 16.01 -29.80 -1.20
C GLU A 264 15.23 -28.50 -1.06
N PHE A 265 14.94 -27.83 -2.18
CA PHE A 265 14.24 -26.56 -2.24
C PHE A 265 12.76 -26.76 -2.53
N CYS A 266 11.91 -26.44 -1.55
CA CYS A 266 10.47 -26.71 -1.58
C CYS A 266 9.66 -25.44 -1.39
N PHE A 267 8.39 -25.50 -1.79
CA PHE A 267 7.43 -24.41 -1.65
C PHE A 267 6.14 -24.91 -1.02
N ALA A 268 5.58 -24.14 -0.09
CA ALA A 268 4.28 -24.41 0.48
C ALA A 268 3.32 -23.24 0.20
N GLU A 269 2.04 -23.55 -0.02
CA GLU A 269 0.95 -22.56 -0.17
C GLU A 269 1.14 -21.61 -1.37
N MET A 270 1.91 -22.02 -2.39
CA MET A 270 2.13 -21.20 -3.57
C MET A 270 0.85 -21.11 -4.40
N LYS A 271 0.46 -19.89 -4.76
CA LYS A 271 -0.75 -19.59 -5.54
C LYS A 271 -0.61 -20.07 -6.99
N ASP A 272 -1.70 -20.59 -7.56
CA ASP A 272 -1.69 -21.11 -8.93
C ASP A 272 -1.22 -20.12 -10.00
N PRO A 273 -1.57 -18.81 -9.96
CA PRO A 273 -1.03 -17.84 -10.92
C PRO A 273 0.51 -17.71 -10.87
N VAL A 274 1.13 -17.95 -9.70
CA VAL A 274 2.60 -17.95 -9.56
C VAL A 274 3.17 -19.23 -10.12
N LYS A 275 2.58 -20.40 -9.82
CA LYS A 275 2.95 -21.69 -10.43
C LYS A 275 2.88 -21.65 -11.96
N ASP A 276 1.85 -21.00 -12.51
CA ASP A 276 1.70 -20.85 -13.97
C ASP A 276 2.81 -19.97 -14.56
N LYS A 277 3.30 -18.96 -13.83
CA LYS A 277 4.48 -18.21 -14.24
C LYS A 277 5.75 -19.07 -14.18
N LEU A 278 5.96 -19.83 -13.10
CA LEU A 278 7.10 -20.74 -12.98
C LEU A 278 7.10 -21.80 -14.08
N LYS A 279 5.92 -22.30 -14.51
CA LYS A 279 5.80 -23.20 -15.66
C LYS A 279 6.28 -22.53 -16.95
N ARG A 280 5.91 -21.27 -17.20
CA ARG A 280 6.35 -20.51 -18.38
C ARG A 280 7.86 -20.24 -18.37
N PHE A 281 8.47 -20.09 -17.20
CA PHE A 281 9.91 -19.96 -17.03
C PHE A 281 10.66 -21.31 -17.09
N GLY A 282 9.94 -22.45 -17.14
CA GLY A 282 10.53 -23.77 -17.07
C GLY A 282 10.96 -24.21 -15.67
N LEU A 283 10.79 -23.37 -14.67
CA LEU A 283 11.24 -23.63 -13.30
C LEU A 283 10.36 -24.65 -12.57
N PHE A 284 9.07 -24.72 -12.88
CA PHE A 284 8.18 -25.67 -12.23
C PHE A 284 8.61 -27.13 -12.48
N ALA A 285 9.02 -27.45 -13.72
CA ALA A 285 9.52 -28.76 -14.06
C ALA A 285 10.93 -29.03 -13.48
N ARG A 286 11.73 -27.98 -13.31
CA ARG A 286 13.07 -28.05 -12.71
C ARG A 286 13.01 -28.35 -11.23
N PHE A 287 12.14 -27.67 -10.48
CA PHE A 287 11.97 -27.92 -9.05
C PHE A 287 11.31 -29.28 -8.77
N GLY A 288 10.47 -29.77 -9.70
CA GLY A 288 9.65 -30.98 -9.53
C GLY A 288 8.30 -30.70 -8.88
N GLU A 289 7.26 -31.36 -9.34
CA GLU A 289 5.89 -31.14 -8.82
C GLU A 289 5.77 -31.55 -7.35
N GLU A 290 6.55 -32.52 -6.92
CA GLU A 290 6.62 -33.07 -5.56
C GLU A 290 7.14 -32.07 -4.53
N THR A 291 7.83 -31.01 -4.93
CA THR A 291 8.36 -29.96 -4.04
C THR A 291 7.31 -28.88 -3.71
N PHE A 292 6.13 -28.91 -4.35
CA PHE A 292 5.05 -27.96 -4.12
C PHE A 292 3.97 -28.54 -3.20
N PHE A 293 3.95 -28.07 -1.97
CA PHE A 293 3.01 -28.56 -0.94
C PHE A 293 1.78 -27.64 -0.81
N PRO A 294 0.58 -28.23 -0.56
CA PRO A 294 -0.62 -27.42 -0.39
C PRO A 294 -0.62 -26.58 0.89
N THR A 295 0.08 -27.03 1.94
CA THR A 295 0.22 -26.31 3.22
C THR A 295 1.61 -26.53 3.82
N LEU A 296 2.03 -25.64 4.73
CA LEU A 296 3.26 -25.83 5.52
C LEU A 296 3.22 -27.12 6.31
N GLY A 297 2.06 -27.46 6.92
CA GLY A 297 1.88 -28.70 7.65
C GLY A 297 2.07 -29.94 6.77
N ALA A 298 1.63 -29.91 5.53
CA ALA A 298 1.86 -30.99 4.55
C ALA A 298 3.35 -31.16 4.22
N ALA A 299 4.08 -30.06 4.05
CA ALA A 299 5.52 -30.06 3.81
C ALA A 299 6.29 -30.66 5.01
N VAL A 300 5.98 -30.21 6.23
CA VAL A 300 6.58 -30.76 7.46
C VAL A 300 6.25 -32.25 7.64
N SER A 301 5.01 -32.64 7.44
CA SER A 301 4.62 -34.06 7.53
C SER A 301 5.33 -34.93 6.49
N SER A 302 5.56 -34.40 5.28
CA SER A 302 6.33 -35.09 4.24
C SER A 302 7.79 -35.24 4.63
N TYR A 303 8.41 -34.16 5.14
CA TYR A 303 9.78 -34.19 5.67
C TYR A 303 9.97 -35.21 6.77
N LEU A 304 9.08 -35.23 7.77
CA LEU A 304 9.16 -36.17 8.91
C LEU A 304 8.99 -37.64 8.50
N ARG A 305 8.26 -37.92 7.42
CA ARG A 305 8.15 -39.29 6.88
C ARG A 305 9.45 -39.75 6.20
N THR A 306 10.14 -38.84 5.52
CA THR A 306 11.37 -39.17 4.77
C THR A 306 12.63 -39.08 5.64
N HIS A 307 12.58 -38.28 6.70
CA HIS A 307 13.70 -38.00 7.58
C HIS A 307 13.26 -38.23 9.04
N PRO A 308 13.49 -39.43 9.58
CA PRO A 308 13.18 -39.72 11.00
C PRO A 308 14.02 -38.80 11.91
N VAL A 309 13.38 -37.86 12.58
CA VAL A 309 13.96 -36.94 13.56
C VAL A 309 13.15 -36.98 14.84
N ASP A 310 13.78 -36.71 15.97
CA ASP A 310 13.08 -36.63 17.26
C ASP A 310 12.24 -35.33 17.31
N TRP A 311 11.04 -35.43 16.75
CA TRP A 311 10.06 -34.35 16.67
C TRP A 311 8.68 -34.88 17.03
N ALA A 312 8.07 -34.31 18.07
CA ALA A 312 6.67 -34.54 18.42
C ALA A 312 5.91 -33.23 18.23
N ASP A 313 4.87 -33.24 17.40
CA ASP A 313 3.95 -32.10 17.32
C ASP A 313 3.11 -32.01 18.61
N SER A 314 2.90 -30.78 19.10
CA SER A 314 2.15 -30.58 20.35
C SER A 314 0.65 -30.96 20.22
N GLU A 315 0.14 -31.10 19.00
CA GLU A 315 -1.21 -31.58 18.74
C GLU A 315 -1.39 -33.08 19.03
N ASP A 316 -0.32 -33.87 18.95
CA ASP A 316 -0.36 -35.32 19.30
C ASP A 316 -0.37 -35.58 20.80
N ARG A 317 -0.33 -34.54 21.63
CA ARG A 317 -0.33 -34.65 23.11
C ARG A 317 -1.65 -34.29 23.79
N THR A 318 -2.74 -34.11 23.06
CA THR A 318 -4.05 -33.97 23.68
C THR A 318 -4.58 -35.40 24.00
N PRO A 319 -4.83 -35.69 25.27
CA PRO A 319 -5.33 -37.01 25.68
C PRO A 319 -6.74 -37.28 25.18
#